data_32d91de256fbd9b07c1875d47b9c53aa
#
_entry.id   32d91de256fbd9b07c1875d47b9c53aa
#
_cell.length_a   1.000
_cell.length_b   1.000
_cell.length_c   1.000
_cell.angle_alpha   90.00
_cell.angle_beta   90.00
_cell.angle_gamma   90.00
#
_symmetry.space_group_name_H-M   'P 1'
#
loop_
_entity.id
_entity.type
_entity.pdbx_description
1 polymer ?
#
loop_
_entity_poly.entity_id
_entity_poly.type
_entity_poly.pdbx_seq_one_letter_code
_entity_poly.pdbx_strand_id
1 'polypeptide(L)'
;KAQLELLQALVQSEEKISVKTNEIKPINNVLNTSSKELYNSYLESVTKKYKSNENLQKQNWLPDLNVEYFQGRNSGISQSLYGFQVGVAVPILFNGTVAKSKVAKLETQAWEQQKQHELIKMDAHIKQKNSELEQYNQAIDYYNQYGKKVSQEIIKVANMSYKHGEIDFFQFIQSLENATTIQVDYLNAVNQYNQTQLDLQ
;
A
#
# COMPACT_ATOMS: atom_id res chain seq x y z
N LYS A 1 11.57 -19.55 -12.53
CA LYS A 1 11.18 -19.16 -13.92
C LYS A 1 9.84 -18.44 -13.92
N ALA A 2 8.75 -19.04 -13.43
CA ALA A 2 7.41 -18.43 -13.42
C ALA A 2 7.36 -17.02 -12.78
N GLN A 3 8.06 -16.79 -11.68
CA GLN A 3 8.12 -15.47 -11.01
C GLN A 3 8.86 -14.41 -11.83
N LEU A 4 9.89 -14.80 -12.60
CA LEU A 4 10.59 -13.90 -13.51
C LEU A 4 9.74 -13.54 -14.72
N GLU A 5 8.97 -14.49 -15.24
CA GLU A 5 8.01 -14.25 -16.32
C GLU A 5 6.87 -13.32 -15.86
N LEU A 6 6.38 -13.52 -14.63
CA LEU A 6 5.38 -12.61 -14.02
C LEU A 6 5.96 -11.21 -13.84
N LEU A 7 7.19 -11.08 -13.34
CA LEU A 7 7.86 -9.79 -13.19
C LEU A 7 8.06 -9.10 -14.53
N GLN A 8 8.47 -9.84 -15.57
CA GLN A 8 8.63 -9.32 -16.92
C GLN A 8 7.31 -8.79 -17.48
N ALA A 9 6.20 -9.51 -17.26
CA ALA A 9 4.87 -9.08 -17.65
C ALA A 9 4.42 -7.80 -16.91
N LEU A 10 4.70 -7.70 -15.60
CA LEU A 10 4.35 -6.53 -14.78
C LEU A 10 5.14 -5.28 -15.18
N VAL A 11 6.42 -5.44 -15.51
CA VAL A 11 7.29 -4.33 -15.94
C VAL A 11 7.07 -3.96 -17.40
N GLN A 12 6.28 -4.76 -18.15
CA GLN A 12 6.01 -4.57 -19.58
C GLN A 12 7.30 -4.45 -20.42
N SER A 13 8.35 -5.17 -20.01
CA SER A 13 9.64 -5.16 -20.69
C SER A 13 9.69 -6.25 -21.75
N GLU A 14 10.10 -5.90 -22.97
CA GLU A 14 10.40 -6.87 -24.05
C GLU A 14 11.74 -7.56 -23.81
N GLU A 15 12.62 -6.98 -22.99
CA GLU A 15 13.90 -7.57 -22.65
C GLU A 15 13.77 -8.66 -21.59
N LYS A 16 14.48 -9.76 -21.79
CA LYS A 16 14.46 -10.89 -20.87
C LYS A 16 15.14 -10.54 -19.55
N ILE A 17 14.35 -10.48 -18.48
CA ILE A 17 14.87 -10.23 -17.14
C ILE A 17 15.69 -11.45 -16.67
N SER A 18 16.93 -11.20 -16.28
CA SER A 18 17.81 -12.22 -15.70
C SER A 18 18.29 -11.81 -14.31
N VAL A 19 18.46 -12.78 -13.43
CA VAL A 19 19.04 -12.53 -12.10
C VAL A 19 20.55 -12.30 -12.26
N LYS A 20 21.02 -11.12 -11.87
CA LYS A 20 22.42 -10.70 -11.99
C LYS A 20 23.33 -11.31 -10.91
N THR A 21 22.78 -11.69 -9.78
CA THR A 21 23.51 -12.24 -8.63
C THR A 21 22.73 -13.32 -7.94
N ASN A 22 23.42 -14.37 -7.47
CA ASN A 22 22.84 -15.44 -6.67
C ASN A 22 22.90 -15.17 -5.16
N GLU A 23 23.47 -14.02 -4.75
CA GLU A 23 23.54 -13.63 -3.35
C GLU A 23 22.38 -12.71 -2.97
N ILE A 24 21.61 -13.13 -1.97
CA ILE A 24 20.59 -12.28 -1.35
C ILE A 24 21.28 -11.44 -0.28
N LYS A 25 21.20 -10.12 -0.38
CA LYS A 25 21.73 -9.17 0.60
C LYS A 25 20.60 -8.33 1.18
N PRO A 26 20.74 -7.85 2.43
CA PRO A 26 19.80 -6.87 2.97
C PRO A 26 19.75 -5.62 2.08
N ILE A 27 18.55 -5.15 1.77
CA ILE A 27 18.35 -3.90 1.04
C ILE A 27 18.64 -2.76 2.01
N ASN A 28 19.57 -1.88 1.64
CA ASN A 28 19.83 -0.68 2.42
C ASN A 28 18.62 0.25 2.35
N ASN A 29 18.22 0.71 3.52
CA ASN A 29 17.00 1.45 3.80
C ASN A 29 16.80 2.64 2.85
N VAL A 30 15.73 2.60 2.08
CA VAL A 30 15.12 3.78 1.49
C VAL A 30 13.79 3.98 2.22
N LEU A 31 13.84 4.51 3.44
CA LEU A 31 12.64 5.00 4.11
C LEU A 31 12.07 6.14 3.25
N ASN A 32 11.20 5.80 2.34
CA ASN A 32 10.42 6.76 1.61
C ASN A 32 9.29 7.26 2.53
N THR A 33 9.52 8.39 3.18
CA THR A 33 8.50 9.20 3.88
C THR A 33 7.32 9.51 2.95
N SER A 34 7.51 9.34 1.65
CA SER A 34 6.56 9.59 0.56
C SER A 34 5.25 8.80 0.69
N SER A 35 5.29 7.53 1.11
CA SER A 35 4.08 6.69 1.15
C SER A 35 3.10 7.14 2.24
N LYS A 36 3.60 7.55 3.40
CA LYS A 36 2.78 8.11 4.47
C LYS A 36 2.14 9.44 4.04
N GLU A 37 2.89 10.28 3.38
CA GLU A 37 2.39 11.57 2.86
C GLU A 37 1.36 11.37 1.76
N LEU A 38 1.58 10.41 0.85
CA LEU A 38 0.62 10.07 -0.19
C LEU A 38 -0.70 9.55 0.37
N TYR A 39 -0.63 8.67 1.37
CA TYR A 39 -1.82 8.14 2.03
C TYR A 39 -2.58 9.24 2.78
N ASN A 40 -1.88 10.11 3.49
CA ASN A 40 -2.49 11.28 4.15
C ASN A 40 -3.17 12.21 3.13
N SER A 41 -2.53 12.49 2.00
CA SER A 41 -3.08 13.28 0.90
C SER A 41 -4.36 12.65 0.33
N TYR A 42 -4.37 11.33 0.17
CA TYR A 42 -5.57 10.58 -0.21
C TYR A 42 -6.71 10.77 0.80
N LEU A 43 -6.45 10.56 2.10
CA LEU A 43 -7.46 10.73 3.15
C LEU A 43 -8.01 12.17 3.20
N GLU A 44 -7.15 13.17 2.97
CA GLU A 44 -7.56 14.57 2.87
C GLU A 44 -8.45 14.81 1.65
N SER A 45 -8.13 14.22 0.50
CA SER A 45 -8.93 14.33 -0.71
C SER A 45 -10.33 13.73 -0.53
N VAL A 46 -10.43 12.59 0.15
CA VAL A 46 -11.72 11.98 0.49
C VAL A 46 -12.49 12.85 1.50
N THR A 47 -11.80 13.44 2.48
CA THR A 47 -12.42 14.39 3.43
C THR A 47 -13.02 15.59 2.70
N LYS A 48 -12.27 16.13 1.74
CA LYS A 48 -12.74 17.25 0.90
C LYS A 48 -13.97 16.85 0.08
N LYS A 49 -14.03 15.63 -0.44
CA LYS A 49 -15.19 15.08 -1.15
C LYS A 49 -16.45 15.09 -0.28
N TYR A 50 -16.38 14.56 0.95
CA TYR A 50 -17.54 14.53 1.86
C TYR A 50 -17.98 15.92 2.28
N LYS A 51 -17.04 16.82 2.62
CA LYS A 51 -17.35 18.24 2.95
C LYS A 51 -17.96 18.97 1.77
N SER A 52 -17.49 18.74 0.55
CA SER A 52 -18.07 19.34 -0.66
C SER A 52 -19.48 18.84 -0.92
N ASN A 53 -19.74 17.54 -0.71
CA ASN A 53 -21.09 16.98 -0.82
C ASN A 53 -22.03 17.57 0.24
N GLU A 54 -21.59 17.70 1.49
CA GLU A 54 -22.37 18.35 2.55
C GLU A 54 -22.73 19.79 2.18
N ASN A 55 -21.77 20.55 1.65
CA ASN A 55 -22.01 21.92 1.21
C ASN A 55 -22.97 21.97 0.01
N LEU A 56 -22.84 21.05 -0.95
CA LEU A 56 -23.77 20.94 -2.07
C LEU A 56 -25.21 20.68 -1.59
N GLN A 57 -25.41 19.75 -0.65
CA GLN A 57 -26.74 19.47 -0.10
C GLN A 57 -27.31 20.65 0.68
N LYS A 58 -26.46 21.50 1.30
CA LYS A 58 -26.90 22.74 1.92
C LYS A 58 -27.30 23.78 0.88
N GLN A 59 -26.63 23.85 -0.26
CA GLN A 59 -26.98 24.80 -1.33
C GLN A 59 -28.32 24.49 -1.99
N ASN A 60 -28.78 23.23 -1.97
CA ASN A 60 -30.09 22.83 -2.49
C ASN A 60 -31.30 23.50 -1.74
N TRP A 61 -31.02 24.31 -0.72
CA TRP A 61 -32.03 25.16 -0.07
C TRP A 61 -32.17 26.50 -0.76
N LEU A 62 -31.22 26.91 -1.57
CA LEU A 62 -31.27 28.16 -2.29
C LEU A 62 -32.19 28.03 -3.49
N PRO A 63 -32.87 29.12 -3.88
CA PRO A 63 -33.61 29.14 -5.12
C PRO A 63 -32.70 28.91 -6.32
N ASP A 64 -33.15 28.08 -7.26
CA ASP A 64 -32.47 27.92 -8.55
C ASP A 64 -32.77 29.08 -9.46
N LEU A 65 -31.73 29.69 -10.02
CA LEU A 65 -31.83 30.73 -11.02
C LEU A 65 -31.53 30.14 -12.38
N ASN A 66 -32.48 30.14 -13.30
CA ASN A 66 -32.27 29.77 -14.69
C ASN A 66 -32.36 31.00 -15.59
N VAL A 67 -31.38 31.08 -16.46
CA VAL A 67 -31.34 32.08 -17.53
C VAL A 67 -31.25 31.32 -18.84
N GLU A 68 -32.27 31.48 -19.67
CA GLU A 68 -32.31 30.84 -20.98
C GLU A 68 -32.29 31.91 -22.06
N TYR A 69 -31.48 31.65 -23.09
CA TYR A 69 -31.52 32.40 -24.35
C TYR A 69 -32.06 31.48 -25.43
N PHE A 70 -33.04 31.94 -26.14
CA PHE A 70 -33.58 31.21 -27.28
C PHE A 70 -33.52 32.03 -28.55
N GLN A 71 -33.21 31.37 -29.64
CA GLN A 71 -33.24 31.93 -30.96
C GLN A 71 -34.03 30.95 -31.86
N GLY A 72 -35.03 31.48 -32.57
CA GLY A 72 -35.84 30.67 -33.47
C GLY A 72 -36.06 31.39 -34.80
N ARG A 73 -36.37 30.65 -35.82
CA ARG A 73 -36.80 31.15 -37.12
C ARG A 73 -38.20 30.63 -37.39
N ASN A 74 -39.15 31.53 -37.63
CA ASN A 74 -40.49 31.18 -37.98
C ASN A 74 -40.60 31.23 -39.51
N SER A 75 -40.96 30.07 -40.15
CA SER A 75 -41.11 29.96 -41.62
C SER A 75 -42.22 30.78 -42.20
N GLY A 76 -43.20 31.22 -41.39
CA GLY A 76 -44.34 32.07 -41.82
C GLY A 76 -44.05 33.58 -41.75
N ILE A 77 -42.98 33.96 -41.05
CA ILE A 77 -42.58 35.36 -40.90
C ILE A 77 -41.08 35.39 -41.10
N SER A 78 -40.56 35.90 -42.21
CA SER A 78 -39.12 35.92 -42.54
C SER A 78 -38.22 36.63 -41.54
N GLN A 79 -38.53 36.58 -40.26
CA GLN A 79 -37.79 37.23 -39.18
C GLN A 79 -37.21 36.19 -38.18
N SER A 80 -36.00 36.43 -37.75
CA SER A 80 -35.37 35.73 -36.62
C SER A 80 -35.95 36.29 -35.33
N LEU A 81 -36.49 35.38 -34.51
CA LEU A 81 -36.98 35.70 -33.17
C LEU A 81 -35.90 35.29 -32.16
N TYR A 82 -35.60 36.19 -31.24
CA TYR A 82 -34.71 35.88 -30.12
C TYR A 82 -35.33 36.43 -28.83
N GLY A 83 -35.01 35.77 -27.72
CA GLY A 83 -35.51 36.22 -26.43
C GLY A 83 -34.65 35.68 -25.27
N PHE A 84 -34.85 36.27 -24.14
CA PHE A 84 -34.27 35.86 -22.87
C PHE A 84 -35.40 35.52 -21.92
N GLN A 85 -35.22 34.42 -21.19
CA GLN A 85 -36.11 34.03 -20.11
C GLN A 85 -35.31 33.93 -18.85
N VAL A 86 -35.77 34.56 -17.77
CA VAL A 86 -35.20 34.41 -16.44
C VAL A 86 -36.27 33.76 -15.56
N GLY A 87 -35.93 32.64 -14.98
CA GLY A 87 -36.80 31.92 -14.07
C GLY A 87 -36.14 31.75 -12.68
N VAL A 88 -36.98 31.76 -11.65
CA VAL A 88 -36.58 31.41 -10.28
C VAL A 88 -37.44 30.26 -9.80
N ALA A 89 -36.79 29.11 -9.51
CA ALA A 89 -37.47 27.98 -8.93
C ALA A 89 -37.20 27.92 -7.41
N VAL A 90 -38.26 28.04 -6.62
CA VAL A 90 -38.18 27.99 -5.16
C VAL A 90 -38.71 26.63 -4.69
N PRO A 91 -37.92 25.81 -3.99
CA PRO A 91 -38.39 24.56 -3.43
C PRO A 91 -39.40 24.85 -2.31
N ILE A 92 -40.67 24.44 -2.50
CA ILE A 92 -41.76 24.67 -1.51
C ILE A 92 -41.80 23.53 -0.47
N LEU A 93 -41.31 22.32 -0.81
CA LEU A 93 -41.30 21.15 0.06
C LEU A 93 -39.88 20.89 0.60
N PHE A 94 -39.61 21.38 1.79
CA PHE A 94 -38.26 21.35 2.40
C PHE A 94 -37.90 20.03 3.07
N ASN A 95 -38.86 19.16 3.42
CA ASN A 95 -38.63 17.99 4.26
C ASN A 95 -37.58 17.02 3.63
N GLY A 96 -37.63 16.79 2.32
CA GLY A 96 -36.68 15.94 1.61
C GLY A 96 -35.27 16.55 1.57
N THR A 97 -35.15 17.84 1.34
CA THR A 97 -33.88 18.58 1.27
C THR A 97 -33.21 18.64 2.64
N VAL A 98 -33.99 18.89 3.71
CA VAL A 98 -33.52 18.85 5.11
C VAL A 98 -32.95 17.47 5.44
N ALA A 99 -33.67 16.41 5.09
CA ALA A 99 -33.23 15.04 5.34
C ALA A 99 -31.90 14.73 4.60
N LYS A 100 -31.80 15.11 3.33
CA LYS A 100 -30.55 14.93 2.53
C LYS A 100 -29.37 15.69 3.12
N SER A 101 -29.57 16.94 3.53
CA SER A 101 -28.52 17.75 4.18
C SER A 101 -28.07 17.11 5.52
N LYS A 102 -29.01 16.57 6.31
CA LYS A 102 -28.71 15.87 7.56
C LYS A 102 -27.94 14.56 7.31
N VAL A 103 -28.32 13.81 6.30
CA VAL A 103 -27.60 12.59 5.87
C VAL A 103 -26.17 12.94 5.48
N ALA A 104 -25.97 13.92 4.59
CA ALA A 104 -24.63 14.32 4.15
C ALA A 104 -23.73 14.79 5.31
N LYS A 105 -24.32 15.49 6.29
CA LYS A 105 -23.60 15.87 7.52
C LYS A 105 -23.19 14.64 8.34
N LEU A 106 -24.07 13.66 8.52
CA LEU A 106 -23.77 12.43 9.25
C LEU A 106 -22.72 11.59 8.50
N GLU A 107 -22.76 11.54 7.17
CA GLU A 107 -21.73 10.90 6.36
C GLU A 107 -20.35 11.56 6.54
N THR A 108 -20.30 12.89 6.57
CA THR A 108 -19.06 13.64 6.85
C THR A 108 -18.51 13.27 8.24
N GLN A 109 -19.36 13.24 9.26
CA GLN A 109 -18.96 12.86 10.62
C GLN A 109 -18.50 11.41 10.71
N ALA A 110 -19.20 10.49 10.06
CA ALA A 110 -18.81 9.09 10.00
C ALA A 110 -17.45 8.90 9.32
N TRP A 111 -17.22 9.64 8.21
CA TRP A 111 -15.92 9.64 7.53
C TRP A 111 -14.81 10.21 8.43
N GLU A 112 -15.04 11.28 9.17
CA GLU A 112 -14.04 11.83 10.09
C GLU A 112 -13.61 10.80 11.15
N GLN A 113 -14.53 10.01 11.69
CA GLN A 113 -14.22 8.90 12.60
C GLN A 113 -13.47 7.77 11.89
N GLN A 114 -13.90 7.41 10.69
CA GLN A 114 -13.23 6.40 9.87
C GLN A 114 -11.79 6.83 9.55
N LYS A 115 -11.57 8.11 9.17
CA LYS A 115 -10.24 8.66 8.93
C LYS A 115 -9.32 8.50 10.15
N GLN A 116 -9.81 8.82 11.35
CA GLN A 116 -9.04 8.64 12.58
C GLN A 116 -8.66 7.17 12.80
N HIS A 117 -9.59 6.26 12.56
CA HIS A 117 -9.32 4.83 12.66
C HIS A 117 -8.26 4.36 11.65
N GLU A 118 -8.32 4.83 10.39
CA GLU A 118 -7.32 4.50 9.36
C GLU A 118 -5.93 5.03 9.72
N LEU A 119 -5.83 6.24 10.28
CA LEU A 119 -4.55 6.80 10.74
C LEU A 119 -3.94 5.96 11.88
N ILE A 120 -4.76 5.54 12.85
CA ILE A 120 -4.32 4.68 13.97
C ILE A 120 -3.84 3.33 13.45
N LYS A 121 -4.60 2.71 12.54
CA LYS A 121 -4.22 1.44 11.88
C LYS A 121 -2.89 1.55 11.16
N MET A 122 -2.72 2.61 10.39
CA MET A 122 -1.50 2.85 9.64
C MET A 122 -0.29 3.00 10.58
N ASP A 123 -0.41 3.80 11.63
CA ASP A 123 0.68 3.97 12.61
C ASP A 123 0.99 2.65 13.35
N ALA A 124 -0.03 1.86 13.68
CA ALA A 124 0.15 0.54 14.28
C ALA A 124 0.87 -0.42 13.32
N HIS A 125 0.49 -0.44 12.05
CA HIS A 125 1.12 -1.26 11.00
C HIS A 125 2.59 -0.89 10.81
N ILE A 126 2.91 0.42 10.71
CA ILE A 126 4.29 0.89 10.60
C ILE A 126 5.13 0.47 11.81
N LYS A 127 4.59 0.59 13.03
CA LYS A 127 5.29 0.15 14.26
C LYS A 127 5.54 -1.36 14.25
N GLN A 128 4.54 -2.15 13.85
CA GLN A 128 4.69 -3.60 13.73
C GLN A 128 5.80 -3.95 12.73
N LYS A 129 5.78 -3.37 11.53
CA LYS A 129 6.79 -3.62 10.50
C LYS A 129 8.19 -3.21 10.94
N ASN A 130 8.33 -2.10 11.64
CA ASN A 130 9.62 -1.70 12.19
C ASN A 130 10.14 -2.70 13.24
N SER A 131 9.25 -3.25 14.09
CA SER A 131 9.65 -4.29 15.06
C SER A 131 10.06 -5.59 14.36
N GLU A 132 9.35 -5.98 13.30
CA GLU A 132 9.73 -7.13 12.45
C GLU A 132 11.11 -6.93 11.81
N LEU A 133 11.39 -5.72 11.27
CA LEU A 133 12.70 -5.37 10.72
C LEU A 133 13.80 -5.48 11.75
N GLU A 134 13.58 -4.98 12.96
CA GLU A 134 14.56 -5.06 14.04
C GLU A 134 14.87 -6.52 14.41
N GLN A 135 13.83 -7.35 14.52
CA GLN A 135 13.98 -8.79 14.78
C GLN A 135 14.81 -9.49 13.70
N TYR A 136 14.51 -9.25 12.42
CA TYR A 136 15.26 -9.85 11.32
C TYR A 136 16.69 -9.31 11.25
N ASN A 137 16.90 -8.04 11.50
CA ASN A 137 18.23 -7.44 11.56
C ASN A 137 19.09 -8.09 12.65
N GLN A 138 18.54 -8.30 13.84
CA GLN A 138 19.22 -9.01 14.94
C GLN A 138 19.60 -10.44 14.55
N ALA A 139 18.72 -11.16 13.85
CA ALA A 139 19.01 -12.50 13.36
C ALA A 139 20.13 -12.51 12.31
N ILE A 140 20.14 -11.54 11.40
CA ILE A 140 21.18 -11.35 10.37
C ILE A 140 22.52 -11.02 11.04
N ASP A 141 22.54 -10.11 12.01
CA ASP A 141 23.74 -9.73 12.73
C ASP A 141 24.30 -10.90 13.56
N TYR A 142 23.45 -11.66 14.22
CA TYR A 142 23.86 -12.86 14.94
C TYR A 142 24.53 -13.88 14.02
N TYR A 143 23.95 -14.13 12.85
CA TYR A 143 24.57 -15.02 11.88
C TYR A 143 25.93 -14.51 11.40
N ASN A 144 26.03 -13.22 11.08
CA ASN A 144 27.27 -12.63 10.59
C ASN A 144 28.40 -12.67 11.66
N GLN A 145 28.05 -12.48 12.93
CA GLN A 145 29.01 -12.50 14.03
C GLN A 145 29.42 -13.91 14.45
N TYR A 146 28.46 -14.82 14.52
CA TYR A 146 28.66 -16.15 15.11
C TYR A 146 28.22 -17.30 14.21
N GLY A 147 27.00 -17.27 13.67
CA GLY A 147 26.37 -18.38 12.98
C GLY A 147 27.16 -18.89 11.79
N LYS A 148 27.76 -17.99 11.00
CA LYS A 148 28.61 -18.35 9.85
C LYS A 148 29.82 -19.17 10.28
N LYS A 149 30.52 -18.75 11.33
CA LYS A 149 31.70 -19.46 11.85
C LYS A 149 31.31 -20.80 12.47
N VAL A 150 30.22 -20.82 13.23
CA VAL A 150 29.70 -22.06 13.85
C VAL A 150 29.31 -23.08 12.80
N SER A 151 28.55 -22.72 11.77
CA SER A 151 28.16 -23.65 10.70
C SER A 151 29.37 -24.21 9.95
N GLN A 152 30.38 -23.38 9.68
CA GLN A 152 31.63 -23.84 9.04
C GLN A 152 32.43 -24.79 9.92
N GLU A 153 32.56 -24.54 11.23
CA GLU A 153 33.25 -25.42 12.17
C GLU A 153 32.50 -26.75 12.35
N ILE A 154 31.17 -26.75 12.43
CA ILE A 154 30.36 -27.98 12.46
C ILE A 154 30.69 -28.85 11.25
N ILE A 155 30.66 -28.29 10.04
CA ILE A 155 30.99 -29.05 8.79
C ILE A 155 32.41 -29.59 8.84
N LYS A 156 33.37 -28.77 9.26
CA LYS A 156 34.78 -29.15 9.34
C LYS A 156 35.03 -30.30 10.33
N VAL A 157 34.50 -30.15 11.57
CA VAL A 157 34.63 -31.15 12.61
C VAL A 157 33.93 -32.45 12.21
N ALA A 158 32.68 -32.37 11.69
CA ALA A 158 31.96 -33.56 11.22
C ALA A 158 32.72 -34.32 10.13
N ASN A 159 33.32 -33.59 9.16
CA ASN A 159 34.14 -34.23 8.11
C ASN A 159 35.39 -34.92 8.68
N MET A 160 36.03 -34.32 9.70
CA MET A 160 37.23 -34.92 10.33
C MET A 160 36.84 -36.14 11.15
N SER A 161 35.84 -36.05 12.02
CA SER A 161 35.42 -37.16 12.87
C SER A 161 34.86 -38.35 12.05
N TYR A 162 34.13 -38.08 10.96
CA TYR A 162 33.69 -39.13 10.08
C TYR A 162 34.87 -39.86 9.36
N LYS A 163 35.88 -39.12 8.88
CA LYS A 163 37.08 -39.68 8.26
C LYS A 163 37.92 -40.53 9.22
N HIS A 164 37.90 -40.16 10.51
CA HIS A 164 38.61 -40.93 11.54
C HIS A 164 37.79 -42.10 12.12
N GLY A 165 36.52 -42.26 11.69
CA GLY A 165 35.64 -43.31 12.19
C GLY A 165 35.10 -43.04 13.60
N GLU A 166 35.17 -41.79 14.07
CA GLU A 166 34.69 -41.37 15.40
C GLU A 166 33.18 -41.21 15.45
N ILE A 167 32.56 -40.89 14.32
CA ILE A 167 31.13 -40.78 14.14
C ILE A 167 30.65 -41.66 12.99
N ASP A 168 29.41 -42.13 13.07
CA ASP A 168 28.79 -42.92 12.00
C ASP A 168 28.20 -41.99 10.89
N PHE A 169 27.73 -42.61 9.81
CA PHE A 169 27.20 -41.89 8.65
C PHE A 169 25.93 -41.06 9.04
N PHE A 170 25.10 -41.58 9.94
CA PHE A 170 23.90 -40.88 10.36
C PHE A 170 24.25 -39.59 11.14
N GLN A 171 25.16 -39.70 12.10
CA GLN A 171 25.66 -38.56 12.88
C GLN A 171 26.35 -37.55 11.98
N PHE A 172 27.07 -37.95 10.96
CA PHE A 172 27.68 -37.08 9.97
C PHE A 172 26.61 -36.27 9.19
N ILE A 173 25.60 -36.96 8.64
CA ILE A 173 24.51 -36.29 7.90
C ILE A 173 23.73 -35.33 8.79
N GLN A 174 23.43 -35.73 10.03
CA GLN A 174 22.76 -34.86 10.98
C GLN A 174 23.57 -33.56 11.31
N SER A 175 24.89 -33.68 11.40
CA SER A 175 25.77 -32.52 11.58
C SER A 175 25.76 -31.57 10.39
N LEU A 176 25.74 -32.12 9.15
CA LEU A 176 25.62 -31.32 7.94
C LEU A 176 24.26 -30.63 7.86
N GLU A 177 23.19 -31.34 8.22
CA GLU A 177 21.84 -30.80 8.25
C GLU A 177 21.75 -29.61 9.23
N ASN A 178 22.28 -29.78 10.46
CA ASN A 178 22.32 -28.71 11.46
C ASN A 178 23.08 -27.46 10.95
N ALA A 179 24.25 -27.67 10.33
CA ALA A 179 25.02 -26.58 9.75
C ALA A 179 24.32 -25.88 8.60
N THR A 180 23.62 -26.65 7.76
CA THR A 180 22.84 -26.15 6.61
C THR A 180 21.61 -25.37 7.11
N THR A 181 20.93 -25.84 8.15
CA THR A 181 19.78 -25.16 8.75
C THR A 181 20.17 -23.75 9.21
N ILE A 182 21.32 -23.59 9.88
CA ILE A 182 21.84 -22.27 10.28
C ILE A 182 21.97 -21.32 9.07
N GLN A 183 22.42 -21.84 7.91
CA GLN A 183 22.57 -21.03 6.69
C GLN A 183 21.22 -20.70 6.05
N VAL A 184 20.29 -21.65 6.04
CA VAL A 184 18.94 -21.47 5.50
C VAL A 184 18.15 -20.44 6.34
N ASP A 185 18.26 -20.52 7.66
CA ASP A 185 17.61 -19.57 8.56
C ASP A 185 18.11 -18.14 8.34
N TYR A 186 19.42 -17.98 8.11
CA TYR A 186 19.96 -16.67 7.70
C TYR A 186 19.36 -16.16 6.39
N LEU A 187 19.30 -17.01 5.36
CA LEU A 187 18.73 -16.61 4.07
C LEU A 187 17.25 -16.23 4.20
N ASN A 188 16.50 -16.98 5.02
CA ASN A 188 15.12 -16.68 5.33
C ASN A 188 14.99 -15.33 6.05
N ALA A 189 15.85 -15.04 7.03
CA ALA A 189 15.86 -13.77 7.74
C ALA A 189 16.15 -12.60 6.78
N VAL A 190 17.14 -12.73 5.89
CA VAL A 190 17.43 -11.71 4.86
C VAL A 190 16.25 -11.50 3.91
N ASN A 191 15.61 -12.60 3.47
CA ASN A 191 14.45 -12.50 2.59
C ASN A 191 13.27 -11.79 3.28
N GLN A 192 12.96 -12.16 4.52
CA GLN A 192 11.89 -11.52 5.29
C GLN A 192 12.20 -10.06 5.59
N TYR A 193 13.44 -9.73 5.93
CA TYR A 193 13.89 -8.35 6.08
C TYR A 193 13.62 -7.53 4.82
N ASN A 194 14.04 -8.05 3.66
CA ASN A 194 13.87 -7.37 2.38
C ASN A 194 12.39 -7.19 2.01
N GLN A 195 11.56 -8.21 2.24
CA GLN A 195 10.12 -8.09 2.01
C GLN A 195 9.46 -7.06 2.92
N THR A 196 9.81 -7.07 4.22
CA THR A 196 9.28 -6.09 5.16
C THR A 196 9.72 -4.67 4.81
N GLN A 197 10.94 -4.48 4.27
CA GLN A 197 11.39 -3.20 3.75
C GLN A 197 10.56 -2.72 2.54
N LEU A 198 10.20 -3.64 1.64
CA LEU A 198 9.34 -3.31 0.50
C LEU A 198 7.90 -3.00 0.91
N ASP A 199 7.37 -3.69 1.92
CA ASP A 199 6.03 -3.45 2.46
C ASP A 199 5.88 -2.05 3.11
N LEU A 200 7.00 -1.44 3.51
CA LEU A 200 7.03 -0.09 4.10
C LEU A 200 7.18 1.03 3.06
N GLN A 201 7.42 0.69 1.80
CA GLN A 201 7.52 1.65 0.69
C GLN A 201 6.15 2.00 0.11
#